data_8857e552121117ec31ec82d97d06ec38
#
_entry.id   8857e552121117ec31ec82d97d06ec38
#
_cell.length_a   1.000
_cell.length_b   1.000
_cell.length_c   1.000
_cell.angle_alpha   90.00
_cell.angle_beta   90.00
_cell.angle_gamma   90.00
#
_symmetry.space_group_name_H-M   'P 1'
#
loop_
_entity.id
_entity.type
_entity.pdbx_description
1 polymer ?
#
loop_
_entity_poly.entity_id
_entity_poly.type
_entity_poly.pdbx_seq_one_letter_code
_entity_poly.pdbx_strand_id
1 'polypeptide(L)'
;NQIAIIGNTRTRENVIRRQLRIFPGDVYSQERIARSYREVMMLNFFANATPNILPVSEDKVDIEIAVEEKPAGQASANMGYTQSLGMTGGGGLALPNFRGKGQSFSFSFNIGTNIGGSDSYNYQNLNSNQPKYRTASISFTDPMVNDTKNLLGGSIFYRLQGGGSTAYYSPLLTTLAGGSVMWGRIFKWPDDFFRGTWSFQMARRINQGTEEDLDNYAGGMKQSDGISLTQAIRRDNRDHPEFPTIGSHFSLNSTLSGWLLGGQENFHKHTLNLEWYTPTFWKFVLTNSFKFGVIKELPSKYGGISFIPYNDRFIMGGNGIPYGNPLRGYDDNGVGPLTNSLNPIGGNTMVKIGTEFRVPFAENPVVYGILFAEMGNVWSSNDLMERLNLPRRGPMDLKRSAGAGIRFFMPMIGKLGFDIGYGFDRIDSNGELDPEWKTTLTFGQQF
;
A
#
# COMPACT_ATOMS: atom_id res chain seq x y z
N ASN A 1 -24.45 19.73 29.63
CA ASN A 1 -25.36 18.94 30.44
C ASN A 1 -25.65 17.58 29.80
N GLN A 2 -26.26 17.53 28.60
CA GLN A 2 -26.50 16.30 27.83
C GLN A 2 -25.90 16.39 26.43
N ILE A 3 -25.67 15.21 25.81
CA ILE A 3 -25.25 15.10 24.43
C ILE A 3 -26.24 14.17 23.71
N ALA A 4 -27.06 14.74 22.83
CA ALA A 4 -28.02 14.04 21.99
C ALA A 4 -27.40 13.78 20.60
N ILE A 5 -27.74 12.65 20.01
CA ILE A 5 -27.37 12.30 18.62
C ILE A 5 -28.66 12.04 17.88
N ILE A 6 -28.88 12.73 16.76
CA ILE A 6 -30.09 12.62 15.95
C ILE A 6 -29.74 12.41 14.48
N GLY A 7 -30.66 11.81 13.72
CA GLY A 7 -30.50 11.56 12.27
C GLY A 7 -29.83 10.22 11.93
N ASN A 8 -29.37 9.47 12.91
CA ASN A 8 -28.75 8.17 12.73
C ASN A 8 -29.81 7.06 12.61
N THR A 9 -30.22 6.75 11.38
CA THR A 9 -31.24 5.73 11.09
C THR A 9 -30.68 4.33 10.90
N ARG A 10 -29.46 4.21 10.39
CA ARG A 10 -28.73 2.95 10.11
C ARG A 10 -27.58 2.73 11.07
N THR A 11 -26.84 3.80 11.37
CA THR A 11 -25.68 3.75 12.26
C THR A 11 -26.14 3.72 13.71
N ARG A 12 -25.62 2.79 14.48
CA ARG A 12 -25.89 2.74 15.92
C ARG A 12 -25.32 3.95 16.62
N GLU A 13 -26.04 4.48 17.59
CA GLU A 13 -25.63 5.67 18.34
C GLU A 13 -24.24 5.53 18.98
N ASN A 14 -23.93 4.36 19.52
CA ASN A 14 -22.61 4.10 20.15
C ASN A 14 -21.44 4.30 19.17
N VAL A 15 -21.64 4.05 17.86
CA VAL A 15 -20.59 4.25 16.84
C VAL A 15 -20.23 5.73 16.70
N ILE A 16 -21.20 6.62 16.84
CA ILE A 16 -21.01 8.06 16.81
C ILE A 16 -20.46 8.52 18.16
N ARG A 17 -21.09 8.10 19.25
CA ARG A 17 -20.77 8.53 20.61
C ARG A 17 -19.33 8.23 21.00
N ARG A 18 -18.78 7.09 20.60
CA ARG A 18 -17.37 6.71 20.88
C ARG A 18 -16.32 7.56 20.15
N GLN A 19 -16.73 8.37 19.17
CA GLN A 19 -15.84 9.33 18.48
C GLN A 19 -15.79 10.68 19.19
N LEU A 20 -16.71 10.95 20.10
CA LEU A 20 -16.80 12.24 20.78
C LEU A 20 -15.64 12.43 21.74
N ARG A 21 -15.17 13.67 21.83
CA ARG A 21 -14.09 14.11 22.74
C ARG A 21 -14.62 14.96 23.89
N ILE A 22 -15.94 15.14 23.93
CA ILE A 22 -16.65 15.82 25.01
C ILE A 22 -17.71 14.86 25.56
N PHE A 23 -17.89 14.87 26.88
CA PHE A 23 -18.79 13.97 27.58
C PHE A 23 -19.77 14.77 28.45
N PRO A 24 -20.94 14.21 28.79
CA PRO A 24 -21.85 14.85 29.72
C PRO A 24 -21.14 15.19 31.04
N GLY A 25 -21.29 16.45 31.52
CA GLY A 25 -20.61 16.95 32.70
C GLY A 25 -19.25 17.63 32.46
N ASP A 26 -18.67 17.53 31.25
CA ASP A 26 -17.46 18.26 30.92
C ASP A 26 -17.71 19.77 30.80
N VAL A 27 -16.63 20.55 30.99
CA VAL A 27 -16.62 21.99 30.70
C VAL A 27 -16.72 22.15 29.18
N TYR A 28 -17.55 23.09 28.74
CA TYR A 28 -17.71 23.43 27.34
C TYR A 28 -16.35 23.81 26.70
N SER A 29 -16.06 23.21 25.56
CA SER A 29 -14.84 23.49 24.80
C SER A 29 -15.15 23.41 23.32
N GLN A 30 -15.02 24.53 22.62
CA GLN A 30 -15.21 24.61 21.18
C GLN A 30 -14.20 23.74 20.42
N GLU A 31 -12.97 23.66 20.92
CA GLU A 31 -11.93 22.83 20.34
C GLU A 31 -12.30 21.34 20.38
N ARG A 32 -12.80 20.85 21.54
CA ARG A 32 -13.24 19.45 21.67
C ARG A 32 -14.45 19.13 20.81
N ILE A 33 -15.36 20.08 20.63
CA ILE A 33 -16.52 19.92 19.73
C ILE A 33 -16.04 19.84 18.29
N ALA A 34 -15.18 20.76 17.85
CA ALA A 34 -14.63 20.75 16.49
C ALA A 34 -13.84 19.46 16.21
N ARG A 35 -13.12 18.95 17.20
CA ARG A 35 -12.42 17.68 17.10
C ARG A 35 -13.40 16.50 17.02
N SER A 36 -14.45 16.49 17.82
CA SER A 36 -15.50 15.47 17.78
C SER A 36 -16.19 15.45 16.40
N TYR A 37 -16.54 16.62 15.88
CA TYR A 37 -17.08 16.76 14.53
C TYR A 37 -16.16 16.12 13.49
N ARG A 38 -14.87 16.45 13.52
CA ARG A 38 -13.87 15.87 12.60
C ARG A 38 -13.82 14.36 12.70
N GLU A 39 -13.78 13.80 13.90
CA GLU A 39 -13.70 12.35 14.11
C GLU A 39 -14.97 11.63 13.65
N VAL A 40 -16.13 12.22 13.81
CA VAL A 40 -17.39 11.70 13.26
C VAL A 40 -17.38 11.74 11.72
N MET A 41 -16.95 12.85 11.12
CA MET A 41 -16.84 12.96 9.67
C MET A 41 -15.79 12.02 9.07
N MET A 42 -14.70 11.74 9.79
CA MET A 42 -13.65 10.77 9.38
C MET A 42 -14.16 9.32 9.31
N LEU A 43 -15.30 8.98 9.94
CA LEU A 43 -15.95 7.68 9.73
C LEU A 43 -16.42 7.48 8.30
N ASN A 44 -16.63 8.57 7.57
CA ASN A 44 -17.11 8.57 6.18
C ASN A 44 -18.49 7.92 5.97
N PHE A 45 -19.30 7.88 7.04
CA PHE A 45 -20.68 7.34 7.00
C PHE A 45 -21.72 8.43 6.81
N PHE A 46 -21.32 9.68 7.00
CA PHE A 46 -22.20 10.85 7.02
C PHE A 46 -21.84 11.83 5.91
N ALA A 47 -22.87 12.43 5.31
CA ALA A 47 -22.72 13.56 4.41
C ALA A 47 -22.43 14.83 5.21
N ASN A 48 -23.05 14.94 6.39
CA ASN A 48 -22.83 16.04 7.31
C ASN A 48 -23.01 15.58 8.77
N ALA A 49 -22.41 16.33 9.72
CA ALA A 49 -22.58 16.15 11.16
C ALA A 49 -22.53 17.54 11.83
N THR A 50 -23.68 18.16 12.09
CA THR A 50 -23.75 19.52 12.62
C THR A 50 -23.88 19.49 14.14
N PRO A 51 -22.94 20.07 14.90
CA PRO A 51 -23.11 20.25 16.33
C PRO A 51 -23.97 21.50 16.61
N ASN A 52 -25.14 21.33 17.21
CA ASN A 52 -26.02 22.39 17.68
C ASN A 52 -25.80 22.57 19.18
N ILE A 53 -25.66 23.82 19.61
CA ILE A 53 -25.46 24.17 21.02
C ILE A 53 -26.78 24.77 21.51
N LEU A 54 -27.42 24.10 22.48
CA LEU A 54 -28.72 24.47 23.02
C LEU A 54 -28.52 24.98 24.47
N PRO A 55 -28.64 26.28 24.74
CA PRO A 55 -28.58 26.80 26.10
C PRO A 55 -29.71 26.24 26.96
N VAL A 56 -29.42 25.70 28.13
CA VAL A 56 -30.40 25.16 29.09
C VAL A 56 -30.51 26.07 30.30
N SER A 57 -29.40 26.66 30.76
CA SER A 57 -29.34 27.64 31.84
C SER A 57 -28.12 28.56 31.62
N GLU A 58 -27.91 29.53 32.51
CA GLU A 58 -26.81 30.50 32.40
C GLU A 58 -25.41 29.80 32.38
N ASP A 59 -25.31 28.63 33.00
CA ASP A 59 -24.05 27.87 33.15
C ASP A 59 -24.03 26.51 32.46
N LYS A 60 -25.14 26.13 31.76
CA LYS A 60 -25.29 24.79 31.16
C LYS A 60 -25.81 24.84 29.72
N VAL A 61 -25.16 24.04 28.90
CA VAL A 61 -25.58 23.82 27.51
C VAL A 61 -25.78 22.33 27.26
N ASP A 62 -26.72 22.00 26.42
CA ASP A 62 -26.85 20.70 25.78
C ASP A 62 -26.22 20.77 24.39
N ILE A 63 -25.64 19.66 23.94
CA ILE A 63 -25.07 19.55 22.61
C ILE A 63 -25.87 18.51 21.85
N GLU A 64 -26.42 18.93 20.73
CA GLU A 64 -27.08 18.02 19.80
C GLU A 64 -26.19 17.83 18.55
N ILE A 65 -25.87 16.58 18.23
CA ILE A 65 -25.12 16.26 17.01
C ILE A 65 -26.12 15.71 15.99
N ALA A 66 -26.50 16.54 15.05
CA ALA A 66 -27.39 16.17 13.96
C ALA A 66 -26.56 15.59 12.81
N VAL A 67 -26.73 14.30 12.52
CA VAL A 67 -26.02 13.62 11.44
C VAL A 67 -26.94 13.34 10.26
N GLU A 68 -26.40 13.48 9.05
CA GLU A 68 -27.04 13.09 7.81
C GLU A 68 -26.30 11.90 7.22
N GLU A 69 -26.93 10.72 7.22
CA GLU A 69 -26.30 9.49 6.73
C GLU A 69 -26.26 9.45 5.20
N LYS A 70 -25.13 9.02 4.65
CA LYS A 70 -25.00 8.70 3.23
C LYS A 70 -24.93 7.20 2.99
N PRO A 71 -25.25 6.72 1.78
CA PRO A 71 -24.99 5.33 1.41
C PRO A 71 -23.51 5.00 1.60
N ALA A 72 -23.20 4.13 2.56
CA ALA A 72 -21.82 3.80 2.90
C ALA A 72 -21.25 2.63 2.09
N GLY A 73 -22.12 1.82 1.45
CA GLY A 73 -21.68 0.74 0.58
C GLY A 73 -21.03 1.28 -0.70
N GLN A 74 -19.84 0.82 -0.99
CA GLN A 74 -19.09 1.22 -2.18
C GLN A 74 -18.81 -0.02 -3.03
N ALA A 75 -19.24 0.02 -4.29
CA ALA A 75 -18.76 -0.88 -5.32
C ALA A 75 -17.67 -0.15 -6.09
N SER A 76 -16.52 -0.77 -6.22
CA SER A 76 -15.39 -0.23 -6.96
C SER A 76 -15.10 -1.10 -8.18
N ALA A 77 -14.76 -0.47 -9.29
CA ALA A 77 -14.15 -1.12 -10.43
C ALA A 77 -12.83 -0.39 -10.72
N ASN A 78 -11.80 -1.15 -11.00
CA ASN A 78 -10.51 -0.60 -11.38
C ASN A 78 -10.07 -1.22 -12.71
N MET A 79 -9.35 -0.44 -13.48
CA MET A 79 -8.69 -0.87 -14.70
C MET A 79 -7.31 -0.19 -14.74
N GLY A 80 -6.29 -0.91 -15.17
CA GLY A 80 -4.96 -0.36 -15.30
C GLY A 80 -4.20 -1.04 -16.43
N TYR A 81 -3.10 -0.42 -16.82
CA TYR A 81 -2.15 -1.00 -17.75
C TYR A 81 -0.76 -0.97 -17.15
N THR A 82 -0.06 -2.08 -17.24
CA THR A 82 1.35 -2.18 -16.89
C THR A 82 2.11 -2.82 -18.04
N GLN A 83 3.36 -2.43 -18.22
CA GLN A 83 4.19 -3.01 -19.29
C GLN A 83 4.37 -4.53 -19.11
N SER A 84 4.43 -5.00 -17.87
CA SER A 84 4.68 -6.40 -17.52
C SER A 84 3.44 -7.29 -17.56
N LEU A 85 2.25 -6.78 -17.22
CA LEU A 85 1.01 -7.56 -17.13
C LEU A 85 -0.02 -7.22 -18.20
N GLY A 86 0.26 -6.18 -19.03
CA GLY A 86 -0.73 -5.64 -19.95
C GLY A 86 -1.89 -4.97 -19.22
N MET A 87 -3.11 -5.19 -19.69
CA MET A 87 -4.30 -4.66 -19.02
C MET A 87 -4.63 -5.49 -17.78
N THR A 88 -4.86 -4.80 -16.68
CA THR A 88 -5.36 -5.34 -15.42
C THR A 88 -6.71 -4.73 -15.12
N GLY A 89 -7.61 -5.52 -14.59
CA GLY A 89 -8.91 -5.03 -14.17
C GLY A 89 -9.38 -5.76 -12.92
N GLY A 90 -10.25 -5.14 -12.19
CA GLY A 90 -10.78 -5.75 -10.99
C GLY A 90 -11.98 -4.99 -10.45
N GLY A 91 -12.49 -5.48 -9.36
CA GLY A 91 -13.58 -4.85 -8.67
C GLY A 91 -13.63 -5.26 -7.22
N GLY A 92 -14.46 -4.56 -6.50
CA GLY A 92 -14.65 -4.85 -5.09
C GLY A 92 -15.98 -4.30 -4.58
N LEU A 93 -16.38 -4.85 -3.47
CA LEU A 93 -17.48 -4.38 -2.65
C LEU A 93 -16.93 -4.07 -1.27
N ALA A 94 -17.13 -2.84 -0.80
CA ALA A 94 -16.80 -2.45 0.55
C ALA A 94 -18.06 -1.97 1.28
N LEU A 95 -18.30 -2.52 2.46
CA LEU A 95 -19.40 -2.18 3.34
C LEU A 95 -18.81 -1.64 4.67
N PRO A 96 -18.43 -0.36 4.73
CA PRO A 96 -17.65 0.19 5.85
C PRO A 96 -18.47 0.34 7.14
N ASN A 97 -19.79 0.31 7.08
CA ASN A 97 -20.67 0.36 8.25
C ASN A 97 -21.58 -0.87 8.29
N PHE A 98 -20.97 -2.04 8.23
CA PHE A 98 -21.71 -3.30 8.20
C PHE A 98 -22.60 -3.45 9.43
N ARG A 99 -23.90 -3.66 9.20
CA ARG A 99 -24.94 -3.76 10.25
C ARG A 99 -25.06 -2.52 11.16
N GLY A 100 -24.58 -1.36 10.69
CA GLY A 100 -24.62 -0.11 11.48
C GLY A 100 -23.67 -0.09 12.68
N LYS A 101 -22.75 -1.04 12.79
CA LYS A 101 -21.83 -1.18 13.93
C LYS A 101 -20.49 -0.49 13.72
N GLY A 102 -20.30 0.22 12.59
CA GLY A 102 -19.00 0.76 12.20
C GLY A 102 -17.97 -0.30 11.82
N GLN A 103 -18.39 -1.56 11.68
CA GLN A 103 -17.57 -2.66 11.19
C GLN A 103 -17.44 -2.56 9.67
N SER A 104 -16.31 -3.00 9.12
CA SER A 104 -16.13 -3.06 7.67
C SER A 104 -16.08 -4.51 7.20
N PHE A 105 -16.80 -4.78 6.12
CA PHE A 105 -16.69 -6.01 5.35
C PHE A 105 -16.26 -5.63 3.94
N SER A 106 -15.28 -6.29 3.39
CA SER A 106 -14.87 -6.07 2.02
C SER A 106 -14.58 -7.37 1.28
N PHE A 107 -14.89 -7.33 0.00
CA PHE A 107 -14.51 -8.33 -0.98
C PHE A 107 -13.83 -7.62 -2.14
N SER A 108 -12.72 -8.14 -2.61
CA SER A 108 -12.03 -7.60 -3.80
C SER A 108 -11.49 -8.72 -4.67
N PHE A 109 -11.46 -8.46 -5.96
CA PHE A 109 -10.81 -9.33 -6.93
C PHE A 109 -10.10 -8.50 -8.00
N ASN A 110 -8.99 -9.01 -8.52
CA ASN A 110 -8.28 -8.41 -9.64
C ASN A 110 -7.83 -9.51 -10.60
N ILE A 111 -7.86 -9.20 -11.88
CA ILE A 111 -7.42 -10.08 -12.96
C ILE A 111 -6.56 -9.26 -13.91
N GLY A 112 -5.40 -9.79 -14.26
CA GLY A 112 -4.56 -9.24 -15.32
C GLY A 112 -4.59 -10.16 -16.53
N THR A 113 -4.77 -9.57 -17.70
CA THR A 113 -4.72 -10.27 -18.97
C THR A 113 -3.78 -9.48 -19.89
N ASN A 114 -2.86 -10.17 -20.53
CA ASN A 114 -1.98 -9.54 -21.50
C ASN A 114 -2.75 -9.30 -22.83
N ILE A 115 -3.58 -8.26 -22.86
CA ILE A 115 -4.23 -7.79 -24.08
C ILE A 115 -3.32 -6.70 -24.66
N GLY A 116 -2.52 -7.02 -25.67
CA GLY A 116 -1.73 -6.04 -26.43
C GLY A 116 -0.22 -6.12 -26.28
N GLY A 117 0.34 -7.18 -25.73
CA GLY A 117 1.78 -7.43 -25.83
C GLY A 117 2.15 -7.84 -27.27
N SER A 118 3.11 -7.12 -27.86
CA SER A 118 3.61 -7.45 -29.21
C SER A 118 4.13 -8.88 -29.24
N ASP A 119 3.48 -9.69 -30.04
CA ASP A 119 3.93 -11.03 -30.41
C ASP A 119 5.32 -10.94 -31.04
N SER A 120 6.33 -11.38 -30.35
CA SER A 120 7.58 -11.75 -31.02
C SER A 120 8.46 -12.58 -30.11
N TYR A 121 8.07 -13.80 -29.79
CA TYR A 121 9.04 -14.91 -29.68
C TYR A 121 8.26 -16.24 -29.64
N ASN A 122 8.45 -17.02 -30.71
CA ASN A 122 8.00 -18.39 -30.83
C ASN A 122 8.54 -19.27 -29.69
N TYR A 123 7.67 -19.62 -28.74
CA TYR A 123 7.85 -20.82 -27.93
C TYR A 123 6.73 -21.80 -28.28
N GLN A 124 7.08 -22.74 -29.17
CA GLN A 124 6.28 -23.94 -29.40
C GLN A 124 6.27 -24.76 -28.10
N ASN A 125 5.08 -25.05 -27.61
CA ASN A 125 4.74 -26.04 -26.59
C ASN A 125 4.92 -25.63 -25.12
N LEU A 126 4.08 -24.68 -24.67
CA LEU A 126 3.48 -24.75 -23.33
C LEU A 126 2.26 -23.82 -23.34
N ASN A 127 1.11 -24.32 -22.91
CA ASN A 127 -0.17 -23.61 -22.93
C ASN A 127 -0.08 -22.18 -22.39
N SER A 128 -0.23 -21.18 -23.26
CA SER A 128 -0.34 -19.75 -22.98
C SER A 128 0.76 -19.16 -22.10
N ASN A 129 1.87 -18.73 -22.71
CA ASN A 129 3.03 -18.03 -22.10
C ASN A 129 2.73 -16.58 -21.66
N GLN A 130 1.53 -16.28 -21.24
CA GLN A 130 1.18 -14.95 -20.78
C GLN A 130 1.26 -14.88 -19.25
N PRO A 131 1.88 -13.83 -18.69
CA PRO A 131 1.90 -13.64 -17.24
C PRO A 131 0.49 -13.63 -16.69
N LYS A 132 0.26 -14.40 -15.64
CA LYS A 132 -1.05 -14.52 -14.99
C LYS A 132 -1.05 -13.68 -13.73
N TYR A 133 -2.08 -12.88 -13.56
CA TYR A 133 -2.34 -12.15 -12.35
C TYR A 133 -3.80 -12.29 -11.94
N ARG A 134 -4.05 -12.94 -10.82
CA ARG A 134 -5.39 -13.09 -10.27
C ARG A 134 -5.29 -12.96 -8.77
N THR A 135 -6.08 -12.08 -8.18
CA THR A 135 -6.20 -11.97 -6.73
C THR A 135 -7.66 -11.98 -6.33
N ALA A 136 -7.94 -12.57 -5.19
CA ALA A 136 -9.23 -12.48 -4.54
C ALA A 136 -9.00 -12.37 -3.03
N SER A 137 -9.75 -11.51 -2.35
CA SER A 137 -9.68 -11.41 -0.90
C SER A 137 -11.04 -11.07 -0.30
N ILE A 138 -11.26 -11.59 0.89
CA ILE A 138 -12.39 -11.25 1.75
C ILE A 138 -11.80 -10.79 3.07
N SER A 139 -12.24 -9.64 3.57
CA SER A 139 -11.81 -9.15 4.88
C SER A 139 -12.97 -8.62 5.70
N PHE A 140 -12.82 -8.76 7.00
CA PHE A 140 -13.71 -8.19 8.01
C PHE A 140 -12.88 -7.48 9.06
N THR A 141 -13.29 -6.27 9.46
CA THR A 141 -12.58 -5.49 10.48
C THR A 141 -13.58 -4.77 11.37
N ASP A 142 -13.40 -4.91 12.67
CA ASP A 142 -14.05 -4.07 13.68
C ASP A 142 -13.02 -3.06 14.21
N PRO A 143 -13.16 -1.78 13.91
CA PRO A 143 -12.17 -0.76 14.28
C PRO A 143 -12.17 -0.42 15.78
N MET A 144 -13.25 -0.77 16.50
CA MET A 144 -13.42 -0.48 17.93
C MET A 144 -14.23 -1.58 18.62
N VAL A 145 -13.58 -2.71 18.86
CA VAL A 145 -14.20 -3.87 19.52
C VAL A 145 -14.69 -3.48 20.91
N ASN A 146 -15.96 -3.76 21.19
CA ASN A 146 -16.61 -3.40 22.45
C ASN A 146 -16.45 -1.91 22.82
N ASP A 147 -16.50 -1.04 21.82
CA ASP A 147 -16.35 0.42 21.94
C ASP A 147 -15.01 0.86 22.56
N THR A 148 -14.02 -0.03 22.58
CA THR A 148 -12.64 0.27 22.98
C THR A 148 -11.82 0.76 21.79
N LYS A 149 -10.65 1.36 22.04
CA LYS A 149 -9.70 1.77 20.99
C LYS A 149 -8.91 0.60 20.39
N ASN A 150 -9.45 -0.62 20.48
CA ASN A 150 -8.85 -1.82 19.91
C ASN A 150 -9.55 -2.19 18.61
N LEU A 151 -8.77 -2.41 17.58
CA LEU A 151 -9.19 -2.92 16.30
C LEU A 151 -8.97 -4.44 16.28
N LEU A 152 -9.92 -5.18 15.72
CA LEU A 152 -9.75 -6.60 15.41
C LEU A 152 -10.21 -6.84 13.97
N GLY A 153 -9.39 -7.57 13.21
CA GLY A 153 -9.71 -7.90 11.83
C GLY A 153 -9.24 -9.29 11.45
N GLY A 154 -9.74 -9.75 10.32
CA GLY A 154 -9.29 -10.99 9.70
C GLY A 154 -9.51 -10.94 8.20
N SER A 155 -8.70 -11.68 7.46
CA SER A 155 -8.83 -11.80 6.01
C SER A 155 -8.48 -13.20 5.54
N ILE A 156 -9.09 -13.58 4.41
CA ILE A 156 -8.73 -14.75 3.62
C ILE A 156 -8.39 -14.24 2.23
N PHE A 157 -7.31 -14.74 1.66
CA PHE A 157 -6.83 -14.28 0.36
C PHE A 157 -6.30 -15.42 -0.51
N TYR A 158 -6.42 -15.20 -1.79
CA TYR A 158 -5.85 -16.01 -2.84
C TYR A 158 -5.14 -15.10 -3.85
N ARG A 159 -3.94 -15.46 -4.27
CA ARG A 159 -3.15 -14.74 -5.27
C ARG A 159 -2.46 -15.73 -6.18
N LEU A 160 -2.62 -15.55 -7.48
CA LEU A 160 -1.89 -16.23 -8.54
C LEU A 160 -1.16 -15.17 -9.34
N GLN A 161 0.14 -15.31 -9.51
CA GLN A 161 0.95 -14.31 -10.24
C GLN A 161 2.20 -14.91 -10.85
N GLY A 162 2.67 -14.33 -11.95
CA GLY A 162 3.89 -14.76 -12.64
C GLY A 162 3.61 -15.64 -13.86
N GLY A 163 4.62 -16.41 -14.24
CA GLY A 163 4.52 -17.39 -15.32
C GLY A 163 4.59 -16.78 -16.73
N GLY A 164 5.34 -15.68 -16.91
CA GLY A 164 5.58 -15.07 -18.21
C GLY A 164 7.06 -14.95 -18.53
N SER A 165 7.40 -14.96 -19.80
CA SER A 165 8.76 -14.74 -20.31
C SER A 165 9.00 -13.27 -20.71
N THR A 166 8.22 -12.35 -20.19
CA THR A 166 8.40 -10.91 -20.44
C THR A 166 9.53 -10.35 -19.59
N ALA A 167 10.35 -9.49 -20.19
CA ALA A 167 11.36 -8.74 -19.46
C ALA A 167 10.76 -8.01 -18.25
N TYR A 168 11.53 -7.89 -17.17
CA TYR A 168 11.14 -7.25 -15.92
C TYR A 168 10.02 -7.94 -15.13
N TYR A 169 9.76 -9.23 -15.39
CA TYR A 169 8.79 -10.02 -14.66
C TYR A 169 9.35 -11.37 -14.21
N SER A 170 8.82 -11.93 -13.11
CA SER A 170 9.27 -13.24 -12.65
C SER A 170 8.75 -14.36 -13.57
N PRO A 171 9.60 -15.24 -14.10
CA PRO A 171 9.17 -16.38 -14.88
C PRO A 171 8.39 -17.41 -14.05
N LEU A 172 8.55 -17.37 -12.72
CA LEU A 172 7.93 -18.31 -11.80
C LEU A 172 6.44 -18.02 -11.62
N LEU A 173 5.57 -18.98 -11.91
CA LEU A 173 4.16 -18.90 -11.56
C LEU A 173 3.94 -19.27 -10.11
N THR A 174 3.55 -18.30 -9.31
CA THR A 174 3.34 -18.47 -7.86
C THR A 174 1.86 -18.38 -7.51
N THR A 175 1.35 -19.38 -6.82
CA THR A 175 0.04 -19.38 -6.16
C THR A 175 0.26 -19.20 -4.67
N LEU A 176 -0.37 -18.20 -4.05
CA LEU A 176 -0.37 -17.94 -2.62
C LEU A 176 -1.80 -17.93 -2.10
N ALA A 177 -2.11 -18.81 -1.16
CA ALA A 177 -3.42 -18.86 -0.50
C ALA A 177 -3.23 -18.89 1.02
N GLY A 178 -4.03 -18.10 1.73
CA GLY A 178 -3.87 -18.01 3.18
C GLY A 178 -4.91 -17.16 3.86
N GLY A 179 -4.67 -16.95 5.15
CA GLY A 179 -5.50 -16.10 5.99
C GLY A 179 -4.65 -15.32 7.00
N SER A 180 -5.23 -14.26 7.52
CA SER A 180 -4.62 -13.46 8.57
C SER A 180 -5.62 -13.04 9.63
N VAL A 181 -5.12 -12.84 10.84
CA VAL A 181 -5.83 -12.20 11.94
C VAL A 181 -5.01 -10.98 12.36
N MET A 182 -5.68 -9.86 12.58
CA MET A 182 -5.04 -8.60 12.92
C MET A 182 -5.67 -8.02 14.17
N TRP A 183 -4.83 -7.57 15.10
CA TRP A 183 -5.21 -6.75 16.23
C TRP A 183 -4.50 -5.39 16.11
N GLY A 184 -5.18 -4.32 16.50
CA GLY A 184 -4.63 -2.98 16.45
C GLY A 184 -5.07 -2.11 17.61
N ARG A 185 -4.32 -1.07 17.89
CA ARG A 185 -4.62 -0.11 18.95
C ARG A 185 -4.17 1.30 18.58
N ILE A 186 -4.98 2.29 18.95
CA ILE A 186 -4.60 3.70 18.91
C ILE A 186 -3.93 4.04 20.22
N PHE A 187 -2.71 4.56 20.17
CA PHE A 187 -1.95 4.99 21.34
C PHE A 187 -2.38 6.39 21.80
N LYS A 188 -2.19 6.68 23.07
CA LYS A 188 -2.40 8.01 23.63
C LYS A 188 -1.10 8.81 23.76
N TRP A 189 0.03 8.13 23.68
CA TRP A 189 1.37 8.69 23.84
C TRP A 189 2.26 8.19 22.69
N PRO A 190 3.16 9.01 22.14
CA PRO A 190 3.47 10.42 22.45
C PRO A 190 2.38 11.39 22.00
N ASP A 191 1.59 11.07 21.00
CA ASP A 191 0.37 11.76 20.59
C ASP A 191 -0.67 10.72 20.13
N ASP A 192 -1.91 11.13 19.92
CA ASP A 192 -3.02 10.23 19.57
C ASP A 192 -3.17 9.98 18.06
N PHE A 193 -2.19 10.37 17.25
CA PHE A 193 -2.08 10.03 15.85
C PHE A 193 -1.38 8.69 15.61
N PHE A 194 -0.75 8.12 16.65
CA PHE A 194 -0.08 6.84 16.56
C PHE A 194 -1.07 5.67 16.64
N ARG A 195 -0.87 4.73 15.71
CA ARG A 195 -1.58 3.44 15.69
C ARG A 195 -0.59 2.31 15.54
N GLY A 196 -0.71 1.29 16.38
CA GLY A 196 -0.02 0.01 16.23
C GLY A 196 -0.97 -1.06 15.74
N THR A 197 -0.53 -1.89 14.81
CA THR A 197 -1.23 -3.09 14.37
C THR A 197 -0.29 -4.29 14.38
N TRP A 198 -0.78 -5.44 14.80
CA TRP A 198 -0.09 -6.72 14.79
C TRP A 198 -0.93 -7.71 14.01
N SER A 199 -0.35 -8.29 12.99
CA SER A 199 -1.02 -9.23 12.10
C SER A 199 -0.28 -10.57 12.10
N PHE A 200 -1.00 -11.62 12.42
CA PHE A 200 -0.53 -12.99 12.28
C PHE A 200 -1.11 -13.57 10.99
N GLN A 201 -0.25 -14.10 10.13
CA GLN A 201 -0.64 -14.63 8.83
C GLN A 201 -0.09 -16.04 8.65
N MET A 202 -0.90 -16.91 8.08
CA MET A 202 -0.52 -18.22 7.57
C MET A 202 -0.86 -18.30 6.09
N ALA A 203 0.08 -18.74 5.28
CA ALA A 203 -0.13 -18.86 3.84
C ALA A 203 0.65 -20.06 3.29
N ARG A 204 0.06 -20.72 2.31
CA ARG A 204 0.71 -21.75 1.48
C ARG A 204 1.06 -21.16 0.13
N ARG A 205 2.28 -21.37 -0.28
CA ARG A 205 2.84 -20.96 -1.56
C ARG A 205 3.10 -22.20 -2.41
N ILE A 206 2.66 -22.17 -3.67
CA ILE A 206 2.96 -23.20 -4.67
C ILE A 206 3.61 -22.51 -5.85
N ASN A 207 4.79 -22.96 -6.22
CA ASN A 207 5.62 -22.41 -7.28
C ASN A 207 5.69 -23.41 -8.45
N GLN A 208 5.53 -22.87 -9.67
CA GLN A 208 5.63 -23.65 -10.90
C GLN A 208 6.57 -22.92 -11.86
N GLY A 209 7.57 -23.63 -12.38
CA GLY A 209 8.61 -23.13 -13.27
C GLY A 209 9.64 -24.20 -13.55
N THR A 210 10.70 -23.85 -14.25
CA THR A 210 11.85 -24.72 -14.46
C THR A 210 12.61 -24.94 -13.14
N GLU A 211 13.48 -25.92 -13.07
CA GLU A 211 14.32 -26.12 -11.88
C GLU A 211 15.22 -24.90 -11.60
N GLU A 212 15.78 -24.30 -12.65
CA GLU A 212 16.56 -23.09 -12.57
C GLU A 212 15.73 -21.90 -12.01
N ASP A 213 14.49 -21.74 -12.47
CA ASP A 213 13.59 -20.71 -11.94
C ASP A 213 13.24 -20.95 -10.47
N LEU A 214 12.99 -22.20 -10.11
CA LEU A 214 12.73 -22.57 -8.71
C LEU A 214 13.92 -22.25 -7.80
N ASP A 215 15.15 -22.55 -8.25
CA ASP A 215 16.36 -22.24 -7.49
C ASP A 215 16.58 -20.73 -7.33
N ASN A 216 16.39 -19.97 -8.39
CA ASN A 216 16.62 -18.53 -8.39
C ASN A 216 15.57 -17.74 -7.59
N TYR A 217 14.30 -18.16 -7.64
CA TYR A 217 13.18 -17.40 -7.12
C TYR A 217 12.49 -18.02 -5.90
N ALA A 218 12.66 -19.32 -5.67
CA ALA A 218 11.95 -20.07 -4.63
C ALA A 218 12.85 -20.98 -3.78
N GLY A 219 14.18 -20.86 -3.87
CA GLY A 219 15.12 -21.72 -3.15
C GLY A 219 14.95 -23.22 -3.46
N GLY A 220 14.60 -23.56 -4.70
CA GLY A 220 14.35 -24.93 -5.15
C GLY A 220 13.01 -25.52 -4.72
N MET A 221 12.17 -24.78 -4.00
CA MET A 221 10.93 -25.32 -3.44
C MET A 221 9.72 -25.14 -4.35
N LYS A 222 9.07 -26.24 -4.70
CA LYS A 222 7.77 -26.25 -5.38
C LYS A 222 6.62 -25.83 -4.46
N GLN A 223 6.75 -26.09 -3.17
CA GLN A 223 5.75 -25.71 -2.16
C GLN A 223 6.45 -25.25 -0.89
N SER A 224 5.94 -24.17 -0.29
CA SER A 224 6.37 -23.69 1.03
C SER A 224 5.18 -23.19 1.84
N ASP A 225 5.30 -23.30 3.15
CA ASP A 225 4.37 -22.72 4.10
C ASP A 225 5.06 -21.53 4.80
N GLY A 226 4.43 -20.36 4.72
CA GLY A 226 4.87 -19.14 5.38
C GLY A 226 3.97 -18.83 6.58
N ILE A 227 4.58 -18.68 7.75
CA ILE A 227 3.90 -18.24 8.97
C ILE A 227 4.60 -16.97 9.42
N SER A 228 3.88 -15.87 9.48
CA SER A 228 4.49 -14.58 9.76
C SER A 228 3.72 -13.76 10.79
N LEU A 229 4.47 -12.96 11.54
CA LEU A 229 3.98 -11.93 12.45
C LEU A 229 4.48 -10.58 11.95
N THR A 230 3.56 -9.69 11.61
CA THR A 230 3.87 -8.33 11.17
C THR A 230 3.41 -7.33 12.22
N GLN A 231 4.31 -6.45 12.64
CA GLN A 231 4.01 -5.25 13.41
C GLN A 231 4.06 -4.04 12.48
N ALA A 232 3.03 -3.22 12.47
CA ALA A 232 3.02 -1.94 11.78
C ALA A 232 2.73 -0.81 12.78
N ILE A 233 3.61 0.16 12.85
CA ILE A 233 3.43 1.39 13.64
C ILE A 233 3.28 2.53 12.64
N ARG A 234 2.17 3.25 12.73
CA ARG A 234 1.86 4.37 11.83
C ARG A 234 1.52 5.61 12.63
N ARG A 235 1.97 6.75 12.15
CA ARG A 235 1.53 8.06 12.61
C ARG A 235 1.08 8.87 11.41
N ASP A 236 -0.12 9.40 11.47
CA ASP A 236 -0.69 10.18 10.38
C ASP A 236 -1.41 11.42 10.95
N ASN A 237 -0.79 12.57 10.79
CA ASN A 237 -1.36 13.85 11.20
C ASN A 237 -1.58 14.81 10.02
N ARG A 238 -1.72 14.26 8.81
CA ARG A 238 -2.04 15.04 7.61
C ARG A 238 -3.40 15.73 7.76
N ASP A 239 -3.51 16.92 7.20
CA ASP A 239 -4.72 17.73 7.22
C ASP A 239 -5.81 17.20 6.28
N HIS A 240 -5.43 16.65 5.12
CA HIS A 240 -6.35 16.11 4.12
C HIS A 240 -5.82 14.81 3.50
N PRO A 241 -6.68 13.79 3.30
CA PRO A 241 -6.23 12.49 2.77
C PRO A 241 -5.83 12.52 1.29
N GLU A 242 -6.50 13.33 0.47
CA GLU A 242 -6.32 13.34 -0.99
C GLU A 242 -5.25 14.34 -1.45
N PHE A 243 -5.26 15.53 -0.87
CA PHE A 243 -4.29 16.59 -1.12
C PHE A 243 -3.80 17.16 0.21
N PRO A 244 -2.89 16.47 0.91
CA PRO A 244 -2.29 16.98 2.13
C PRO A 244 -1.49 18.25 1.86
N THR A 245 -1.71 19.28 2.67
CA THR A 245 -0.98 20.54 2.59
C THR A 245 0.01 20.71 3.75
N ILE A 246 -0.33 20.15 4.90
CA ILE A 246 0.46 20.20 6.13
C ILE A 246 0.45 18.81 6.78
N GLY A 247 1.51 18.52 7.51
CA GLY A 247 1.60 17.32 8.35
C GLY A 247 2.61 16.31 7.84
N SER A 248 2.53 15.12 8.38
CA SER A 248 3.44 14.04 8.06
C SER A 248 2.76 12.69 8.15
N HIS A 249 3.27 11.75 7.39
CA HIS A 249 2.92 10.34 7.49
C HIS A 249 4.20 9.53 7.77
N PHE A 250 4.18 8.78 8.85
CA PHE A 250 5.23 7.86 9.25
C PHE A 250 4.67 6.44 9.26
N SER A 251 5.42 5.47 8.77
CA SER A 251 5.05 4.06 8.80
C SER A 251 6.29 3.18 8.94
N LEU A 252 6.35 2.41 10.01
CA LEU A 252 7.34 1.36 10.23
C LEU A 252 6.63 0.02 10.24
N ASN A 253 6.96 -0.84 9.28
CA ASN A 253 6.47 -2.21 9.24
C ASN A 253 7.62 -3.16 9.49
N SER A 254 7.44 -4.09 10.43
CA SER A 254 8.39 -5.12 10.80
C SER A 254 7.73 -6.48 10.74
N THR A 255 8.22 -7.34 9.87
CA THR A 255 7.71 -8.71 9.66
C THR A 255 8.76 -9.72 10.09
N LEU A 256 8.37 -10.66 10.92
CA LEU A 256 9.10 -11.89 11.21
C LEU A 256 8.35 -13.04 10.55
N SER A 257 9.01 -13.76 9.67
CA SER A 257 8.46 -14.95 9.01
C SER A 257 9.27 -16.17 9.37
N GLY A 258 8.59 -17.30 9.60
CA GLY A 258 9.25 -18.56 9.91
C GLY A 258 10.00 -18.55 11.25
N TRP A 259 11.22 -19.10 11.26
CA TRP A 259 12.11 -19.22 12.42
C TRP A 259 11.41 -19.87 13.62
N LEU A 260 11.05 -19.09 14.67
CA LEU A 260 10.34 -19.58 15.86
C LEU A 260 8.86 -19.89 15.59
N LEU A 261 8.28 -19.30 14.55
CA LEU A 261 6.88 -19.47 14.18
C LEU A 261 6.63 -20.75 13.38
N GLY A 262 7.68 -21.33 12.77
CA GLY A 262 7.59 -22.49 11.89
C GLY A 262 7.41 -22.11 10.41
N GLY A 263 7.41 -23.12 9.54
CA GLY A 263 7.39 -22.93 8.09
C GLY A 263 8.78 -22.90 7.46
N GLN A 264 8.83 -22.72 6.13
CA GLN A 264 10.07 -22.73 5.36
C GLN A 264 10.55 -21.33 4.93
N GLU A 265 9.65 -20.33 5.00
CA GLU A 265 9.96 -18.96 4.61
C GLU A 265 10.53 -18.21 5.83
N ASN A 266 11.86 -18.28 6.02
CA ASN A 266 12.53 -17.80 7.23
C ASN A 266 13.26 -16.48 6.97
N PHE A 267 12.68 -15.37 7.38
CA PHE A 267 13.29 -14.04 7.23
C PHE A 267 12.71 -13.01 8.21
N HIS A 268 13.42 -11.92 8.38
CA HIS A 268 12.85 -10.69 8.93
C HIS A 268 12.92 -9.56 7.89
N LYS A 269 11.89 -8.74 7.85
CA LYS A 269 11.75 -7.62 6.91
C LYS A 269 11.33 -6.36 7.66
N HIS A 270 12.01 -5.26 7.42
CA HIS A 270 11.68 -3.96 7.97
C HIS A 270 11.55 -2.95 6.85
N THR A 271 10.48 -2.16 6.89
CA THR A 271 10.27 -1.05 5.95
C THR A 271 9.88 0.20 6.71
N LEU A 272 10.59 1.28 6.43
CA LEU A 272 10.34 2.62 6.96
C LEU A 272 9.90 3.51 5.82
N ASN A 273 8.74 4.17 5.97
CA ASN A 273 8.27 5.18 5.04
C ASN A 273 8.02 6.47 5.83
N LEU A 274 8.54 7.57 5.31
CA LEU A 274 8.39 8.90 5.89
C LEU A 274 7.96 9.85 4.79
N GLU A 275 6.94 10.66 5.07
CA GLU A 275 6.45 11.70 4.16
C GLU A 275 6.19 12.97 4.96
N TRP A 276 6.60 14.12 4.42
CA TRP A 276 6.37 15.44 4.99
C TRP A 276 5.75 16.34 3.95
N TYR A 277 4.76 17.09 4.40
CA TYR A 277 4.01 18.05 3.59
C TYR A 277 4.23 19.43 4.17
N THR A 278 4.83 20.32 3.38
CA THR A 278 5.20 21.65 3.78
C THR A 278 4.53 22.64 2.84
N PRO A 279 3.62 23.50 3.33
CA PRO A 279 3.08 24.58 2.52
C PRO A 279 4.19 25.55 2.16
N THR A 280 4.19 25.99 0.92
CA THR A 280 5.13 27.00 0.43
C THR A 280 4.40 28.31 0.20
N PHE A 281 4.73 29.05 -0.84
CA PHE A 281 3.99 30.26 -1.17
C PHE A 281 2.66 29.91 -1.88
N TRP A 282 1.66 30.78 -1.69
CA TRP A 282 0.30 30.59 -2.18
C TRP A 282 -0.32 29.25 -1.70
N LYS A 283 -0.88 28.45 -2.61
CA LYS A 283 -1.48 27.12 -2.30
C LYS A 283 -0.54 25.96 -2.68
N PHE A 284 0.73 26.24 -2.97
CA PHE A 284 1.68 25.19 -3.37
C PHE A 284 2.21 24.41 -2.19
N VAL A 285 2.48 23.14 -2.40
CA VAL A 285 2.95 22.23 -1.38
C VAL A 285 4.22 21.52 -1.82
N LEU A 286 5.24 21.56 -0.99
CA LEU A 286 6.44 20.74 -1.15
C LEU A 286 6.25 19.46 -0.34
N THR A 287 6.34 18.32 -1.01
CA THR A 287 6.29 17.01 -0.38
C THR A 287 7.65 16.35 -0.49
N ASN A 288 8.18 15.89 0.63
CA ASN A 288 9.39 15.07 0.66
C ASN A 288 9.05 13.68 1.15
N SER A 289 9.64 12.68 0.54
CA SER A 289 9.45 11.28 0.91
C SER A 289 10.78 10.55 1.05
N PHE A 290 10.86 9.70 2.04
CA PHE A 290 11.97 8.78 2.26
C PHE A 290 11.43 7.39 2.52
N LYS A 291 11.96 6.41 1.81
CA LYS A 291 11.61 5.01 1.99
C LYS A 291 12.88 4.18 2.13
N PHE A 292 12.94 3.40 3.18
CA PHE A 292 14.03 2.47 3.44
C PHE A 292 13.46 1.08 3.70
N GLY A 293 14.14 0.06 3.19
CA GLY A 293 13.74 -1.32 3.43
C GLY A 293 14.95 -2.23 3.57
N VAL A 294 14.86 -3.19 4.48
CA VAL A 294 15.83 -4.26 4.65
C VAL A 294 15.10 -5.57 4.91
N ILE A 295 15.58 -6.63 4.27
CA ILE A 295 15.14 -8.00 4.50
C ILE A 295 16.37 -8.89 4.63
N LYS A 296 16.36 -9.76 5.62
CA LYS A 296 17.46 -10.69 5.86
C LYS A 296 16.90 -12.08 6.16
N GLU A 297 17.53 -13.07 5.57
CA GLU A 297 17.24 -14.46 5.81
C GLU A 297 17.61 -14.86 7.24
N LEU A 298 16.80 -15.72 7.83
CA LEU A 298 17.04 -16.33 9.13
C LEU A 298 17.29 -17.83 8.96
N PRO A 299 18.13 -18.44 9.82
CA PRO A 299 18.37 -19.87 9.76
C PRO A 299 17.09 -20.64 10.09
N SER A 300 16.88 -21.77 9.40
CA SER A 300 15.78 -22.67 9.74
C SER A 300 16.06 -23.35 11.08
N LYS A 301 15.13 -23.17 12.06
CA LYS A 301 15.26 -23.79 13.37
C LYS A 301 14.97 -25.31 13.35
N TYR A 302 14.13 -25.75 12.42
CA TYR A 302 13.65 -27.13 12.34
C TYR A 302 14.37 -27.98 11.30
N GLY A 303 15.50 -27.48 10.80
CA GLY A 303 16.23 -28.08 9.68
C GLY A 303 15.52 -27.84 8.35
N GLY A 304 16.25 -27.96 7.27
CA GLY A 304 15.75 -27.72 5.91
C GLY A 304 16.25 -26.42 5.31
N ILE A 305 15.79 -26.17 4.09
CA ILE A 305 16.19 -25.02 3.30
C ILE A 305 15.45 -23.78 3.82
N SER A 306 16.18 -22.71 4.03
CA SER A 306 15.64 -21.37 4.32
C SER A 306 15.75 -20.52 3.08
N PHE A 307 14.78 -19.67 2.81
CA PHE A 307 14.81 -18.73 1.67
C PHE A 307 13.90 -17.54 1.87
N ILE A 308 14.18 -16.48 1.17
CA ILE A 308 13.33 -15.31 1.06
C ILE A 308 12.52 -15.43 -0.24
N PRO A 309 11.18 -15.57 -0.18
CA PRO A 309 10.37 -15.60 -1.38
C PRO A 309 10.57 -14.36 -2.25
N TYR A 310 10.57 -14.53 -3.57
CA TYR A 310 10.78 -13.45 -4.51
C TYR A 310 9.84 -12.25 -4.27
N ASN A 311 8.56 -12.51 -4.01
CA ASN A 311 7.56 -11.48 -3.79
C ASN A 311 7.75 -10.68 -2.48
N ASP A 312 8.59 -11.16 -1.58
CA ASP A 312 8.96 -10.48 -0.35
C ASP A 312 10.23 -9.65 -0.51
N ARG A 313 11.05 -9.92 -1.53
CA ARG A 313 12.23 -9.13 -1.87
C ARG A 313 11.80 -7.75 -2.37
N PHE A 314 12.71 -6.78 -2.27
CA PHE A 314 12.45 -5.45 -2.81
C PHE A 314 12.67 -5.43 -4.32
N ILE A 315 11.77 -4.76 -5.03
CA ILE A 315 11.80 -4.55 -6.47
C ILE A 315 11.43 -3.08 -6.70
N MET A 316 12.03 -2.43 -7.70
CA MET A 316 11.82 -1.01 -7.98
C MET A 316 11.77 -0.74 -9.48
N GLY A 317 11.03 0.29 -9.86
CA GLY A 317 10.92 0.78 -11.25
C GLY A 317 9.48 1.06 -11.68
N GLY A 318 9.33 1.89 -12.70
CA GLY A 318 8.05 2.23 -13.31
C GLY A 318 7.01 2.72 -12.33
N ASN A 319 5.80 2.16 -12.40
CA ASN A 319 4.70 2.46 -11.49
C ASN A 319 4.69 1.61 -10.20
N GLY A 320 5.57 0.62 -10.10
CA GLY A 320 5.67 -0.28 -8.95
C GLY A 320 4.57 -1.34 -8.85
N ILE A 321 3.75 -1.50 -9.86
CA ILE A 321 2.67 -2.49 -9.89
C ILE A 321 3.23 -3.83 -10.43
N PRO A 322 2.81 -4.98 -9.87
CA PRO A 322 1.80 -5.16 -8.81
C PRO A 322 2.36 -5.13 -7.38
N TYR A 323 3.67 -5.21 -7.16
CA TYR A 323 4.26 -5.37 -5.82
C TYR A 323 5.65 -4.71 -5.67
N GLY A 324 6.03 -3.89 -6.65
CA GLY A 324 7.29 -3.15 -6.62
C GLY A 324 7.17 -1.80 -5.92
N ASN A 325 8.28 -1.08 -5.91
CA ASN A 325 8.34 0.30 -5.48
C ASN A 325 8.46 1.20 -6.70
N PRO A 326 7.60 2.21 -6.87
CA PRO A 326 7.65 3.05 -8.05
C PRO A 326 8.95 3.85 -8.09
N LEU A 327 9.53 3.96 -9.28
CA LEU A 327 10.58 4.93 -9.63
C LEU A 327 10.28 5.38 -11.06
N ARG A 328 9.73 6.58 -11.18
CA ARG A 328 9.28 7.14 -12.46
C ARG A 328 10.48 7.39 -13.41
N GLY A 329 10.28 7.25 -14.70
CA GLY A 329 11.38 7.37 -15.69
C GLY A 329 12.16 6.07 -15.92
N TYR A 330 11.77 4.97 -15.30
CA TYR A 330 12.35 3.64 -15.48
C TYR A 330 11.28 2.65 -15.92
N ASP A 331 11.72 1.52 -16.47
CA ASP A 331 10.81 0.41 -16.77
C ASP A 331 10.27 -0.24 -15.49
N ASP A 332 9.10 -0.86 -15.57
CA ASP A 332 8.51 -1.57 -14.44
C ASP A 332 9.47 -2.65 -13.94
N ASN A 333 9.79 -2.61 -12.63
CA ASN A 333 10.75 -3.51 -11.99
C ASN A 333 12.18 -3.46 -12.56
N GLY A 334 12.52 -2.48 -13.39
CA GLY A 334 13.78 -2.38 -14.13
C GLY A 334 14.96 -1.82 -13.32
N VAL A 335 14.78 -1.56 -12.02
CA VAL A 335 15.82 -0.99 -11.15
C VAL A 335 16.23 -2.00 -10.09
N GLY A 336 17.53 -2.23 -9.99
CA GLY A 336 18.12 -3.19 -9.05
C GLY A 336 18.82 -4.35 -9.74
N PRO A 337 19.00 -5.50 -9.04
CA PRO A 337 19.59 -6.69 -9.62
C PRO A 337 18.69 -7.32 -10.67
N LEU A 338 19.23 -7.50 -11.87
CA LEU A 338 18.57 -8.14 -13.00
C LEU A 338 19.41 -9.32 -13.48
N THR A 339 18.77 -10.34 -14.03
CA THR A 339 19.46 -11.39 -14.79
C THR A 339 19.96 -10.85 -16.14
N ASN A 340 20.77 -11.62 -16.86
CA ASN A 340 21.18 -11.29 -18.22
C ASN A 340 19.99 -11.17 -19.19
N SER A 341 18.85 -11.79 -18.87
CA SER A 341 17.59 -11.69 -19.62
C SER A 341 16.68 -10.54 -19.11
N LEU A 342 17.22 -9.60 -18.32
CA LEU A 342 16.52 -8.47 -17.71
C LEU A 342 15.39 -8.86 -16.74
N ASN A 343 15.34 -10.09 -16.25
CA ASN A 343 14.37 -10.48 -15.24
C ASN A 343 14.81 -9.99 -13.86
N PRO A 344 13.92 -9.35 -13.07
CA PRO A 344 14.28 -8.84 -11.76
C PRO A 344 14.45 -9.99 -10.76
N ILE A 345 15.58 -9.98 -10.07
CA ILE A 345 15.90 -10.94 -8.99
C ILE A 345 15.34 -10.45 -7.66
N GLY A 346 15.15 -9.13 -7.56
CA GLY A 346 14.84 -8.45 -6.31
C GLY A 346 16.05 -8.37 -5.37
N GLY A 347 15.92 -7.53 -4.36
CA GLY A 347 17.03 -7.27 -3.44
C GLY A 347 16.65 -7.33 -1.98
N ASN A 348 17.68 -7.24 -1.15
CA ASN A 348 17.60 -7.34 0.29
C ASN A 348 17.55 -5.97 0.97
N THR A 349 18.01 -4.92 0.29
CA THR A 349 18.02 -3.55 0.79
C THR A 349 17.46 -2.61 -0.27
N MET A 350 16.71 -1.62 0.15
CA MET A 350 16.09 -0.63 -0.72
C MET A 350 16.19 0.75 -0.08
N VAL A 351 16.52 1.74 -0.89
CA VAL A 351 16.41 3.17 -0.55
C VAL A 351 15.69 3.89 -1.66
N LYS A 352 14.74 4.74 -1.29
CA LYS A 352 14.11 5.70 -2.21
C LYS A 352 13.95 7.04 -1.51
N ILE A 353 14.31 8.11 -2.22
CA ILE A 353 14.13 9.50 -1.80
C ILE A 353 13.35 10.20 -2.91
N GLY A 354 12.39 11.02 -2.56
CA GLY A 354 11.60 11.75 -3.54
C GLY A 354 11.18 13.11 -3.01
N THR A 355 11.14 14.07 -3.91
CA THR A 355 10.61 15.42 -3.68
C THR A 355 9.59 15.72 -4.76
N GLU A 356 8.43 16.24 -4.37
CA GLU A 356 7.38 16.69 -5.29
C GLU A 356 6.96 18.12 -4.94
N PHE A 357 6.94 18.97 -5.94
CA PHE A 357 6.31 20.28 -5.85
C PHE A 357 4.93 20.20 -6.46
N ARG A 358 3.89 20.42 -5.65
CA ARG A 358 2.48 20.21 -5.98
C ARG A 358 1.79 21.54 -6.20
N VAL A 359 1.08 21.64 -7.32
CA VAL A 359 0.36 22.83 -7.78
C VAL A 359 -1.11 22.49 -7.90
N PRO A 360 -2.00 22.93 -6.98
CA PRO A 360 -3.42 22.65 -7.06
C PRO A 360 -4.07 23.45 -8.20
N PHE A 361 -4.88 22.79 -9.02
CA PHE A 361 -5.65 23.40 -10.09
C PHE A 361 -7.14 23.52 -9.74
N ALA A 362 -7.70 22.48 -9.08
CA ALA A 362 -9.08 22.46 -8.64
C ALA A 362 -9.20 21.68 -7.32
N GLU A 363 -10.19 22.06 -6.51
CA GLU A 363 -10.47 21.44 -5.20
C GLU A 363 -11.64 20.43 -5.28
N ASN A 364 -12.53 20.58 -6.25
CA ASN A 364 -13.64 19.66 -6.45
C ASN A 364 -13.96 19.50 -7.96
N PRO A 365 -13.62 18.37 -8.61
CA PRO A 365 -12.77 17.31 -8.09
C PRO A 365 -11.33 17.78 -7.80
N VAL A 366 -10.62 17.09 -6.92
CA VAL A 366 -9.22 17.43 -6.61
C VAL A 366 -8.35 17.17 -7.83
N VAL A 367 -7.75 18.24 -8.38
CA VAL A 367 -6.83 18.19 -9.53
C VAL A 367 -5.58 18.99 -9.20
N TYR A 368 -4.41 18.38 -9.35
CA TYR A 368 -3.14 19.07 -9.15
C TYR A 368 -2.05 18.57 -10.08
N GLY A 369 -1.17 19.49 -10.46
CA GLY A 369 0.08 19.18 -11.15
C GLY A 369 1.20 18.88 -10.16
N ILE A 370 2.19 18.13 -10.61
CA ILE A 370 3.40 17.86 -9.86
C ILE A 370 4.64 18.08 -10.73
N LEU A 371 5.69 18.62 -10.11
CA LEU A 371 7.06 18.48 -10.58
C LEU A 371 7.77 17.59 -9.57
N PHE A 372 8.53 16.62 -10.03
CA PHE A 372 9.18 15.68 -9.14
C PHE A 372 10.64 15.45 -9.46
N ALA A 373 11.40 15.12 -8.42
CA ALA A 373 12.73 14.56 -8.52
C ALA A 373 12.81 13.36 -7.57
N GLU A 374 13.28 12.23 -8.06
CA GLU A 374 13.37 10.98 -7.31
C GLU A 374 14.74 10.35 -7.50
N MET A 375 15.19 9.62 -6.48
CA MET A 375 16.33 8.73 -6.57
C MET A 375 16.11 7.51 -5.72
N GLY A 376 16.61 6.37 -6.18
CA GLY A 376 16.51 5.13 -5.43
C GLY A 376 17.23 3.97 -6.09
N ASN A 377 17.42 2.92 -5.33
CA ASN A 377 17.90 1.64 -5.85
C ASN A 377 17.55 0.49 -4.90
N VAL A 378 17.77 -0.70 -5.40
CA VAL A 378 17.63 -1.96 -4.68
C VAL A 378 18.95 -2.72 -4.80
N TRP A 379 19.45 -3.25 -3.69
CA TRP A 379 20.67 -4.04 -3.63
C TRP A 379 20.37 -5.44 -3.10
N SER A 380 21.08 -6.42 -3.64
CA SER A 380 21.03 -7.80 -3.16
C SER A 380 22.25 -8.13 -2.32
N SER A 381 22.19 -9.24 -1.56
CA SER A 381 23.34 -9.73 -0.81
C SER A 381 24.49 -10.14 -1.75
N ASN A 382 25.73 -10.00 -1.28
CA ASN A 382 26.89 -10.40 -2.04
C ASN A 382 26.85 -11.89 -2.43
N ASP A 383 26.40 -12.74 -1.54
CA ASP A 383 26.32 -14.19 -1.76
C ASP A 383 25.35 -14.54 -2.90
N LEU A 384 24.21 -13.84 -3.00
CA LEU A 384 23.27 -14.04 -4.10
C LEU A 384 23.86 -13.55 -5.42
N MET A 385 24.50 -12.37 -5.42
CA MET A 385 25.13 -11.81 -6.62
C MET A 385 26.26 -12.68 -7.14
N GLU A 386 27.08 -13.22 -6.25
CA GLU A 386 28.18 -14.14 -6.59
C GLU A 386 27.65 -15.47 -7.17
N ARG A 387 26.63 -16.06 -6.52
CA ARG A 387 25.98 -17.29 -7.00
C ARG A 387 25.40 -17.15 -8.41
N LEU A 388 24.88 -15.96 -8.74
CA LEU A 388 24.28 -15.65 -10.04
C LEU A 388 25.28 -15.05 -11.03
N ASN A 389 26.58 -14.97 -10.66
CA ASN A 389 27.65 -14.38 -11.46
C ASN A 389 27.32 -12.95 -11.95
N LEU A 390 26.70 -12.14 -11.09
CA LEU A 390 26.27 -10.78 -11.38
C LEU A 390 27.22 -9.74 -10.76
N PRO A 391 27.39 -8.57 -11.39
CA PRO A 391 28.28 -7.54 -10.88
C PRO A 391 27.74 -6.97 -9.56
N ARG A 392 28.65 -6.80 -8.59
CA ARG A 392 28.33 -6.12 -7.33
C ARG A 392 28.17 -4.63 -7.57
N ARG A 393 27.11 -4.04 -7.02
CA ARG A 393 26.85 -2.59 -7.09
C ARG A 393 27.19 -1.93 -5.76
N GLY A 394 27.79 -0.76 -5.83
CA GLY A 394 28.13 0.03 -4.64
C GLY A 394 26.87 0.63 -3.98
N PRO A 395 26.94 0.97 -2.68
CA PRO A 395 25.81 1.55 -1.94
C PRO A 395 25.40 2.96 -2.45
N MET A 396 26.26 3.63 -3.18
CA MET A 396 26.01 4.96 -3.76
C MET A 396 25.48 4.91 -5.20
N ASP A 397 25.24 3.72 -5.78
CA ASP A 397 24.63 3.57 -7.10
C ASP A 397 23.12 3.86 -7.02
N LEU A 398 22.75 5.12 -6.84
CA LEU A 398 21.36 5.57 -6.83
C LEU A 398 20.92 5.97 -8.24
N LYS A 399 19.81 5.41 -8.68
CA LYS A 399 19.18 5.71 -9.98
C LYS A 399 18.29 6.94 -9.82
N ARG A 400 18.54 7.99 -10.63
CA ARG A 400 17.92 9.31 -10.53
C ARG A 400 16.88 9.51 -11.61
N SER A 401 15.82 10.21 -11.28
CA SER A 401 14.84 10.67 -12.25
C SER A 401 14.23 12.01 -11.87
N ALA A 402 13.76 12.73 -12.87
CA ALA A 402 12.99 13.95 -12.69
C ALA A 402 11.92 14.05 -13.77
N GLY A 403 10.83 14.77 -13.47
CA GLY A 403 9.75 14.89 -14.43
C GLY A 403 8.59 15.71 -13.93
N ALA A 404 7.48 15.58 -14.65
CA ALA A 404 6.24 16.26 -14.33
C ALA A 404 5.06 15.28 -14.44
N GLY A 405 3.96 15.62 -13.79
CA GLY A 405 2.75 14.82 -13.87
C GLY A 405 1.52 15.58 -13.44
N ILE A 406 0.38 14.93 -13.62
CA ILE A 406 -0.91 15.44 -13.19
C ILE A 406 -1.67 14.37 -12.41
N ARG A 407 -2.43 14.80 -11.45
CA ARG A 407 -3.27 13.95 -10.60
C ARG A 407 -4.69 14.42 -10.64
N PHE A 408 -5.59 13.47 -10.82
CA PHE A 408 -7.02 13.65 -10.71
C PHE A 408 -7.56 12.73 -9.62
N PHE A 409 -8.37 13.24 -8.75
CA PHE A 409 -9.11 12.41 -7.83
C PHE A 409 -10.57 12.33 -8.28
N MET A 410 -10.98 11.16 -8.75
CA MET A 410 -12.37 10.92 -9.18
C MET A 410 -13.12 10.16 -8.09
N PRO A 411 -14.27 10.69 -7.61
CA PRO A 411 -15.17 9.91 -6.78
C PRO A 411 -15.49 8.58 -7.48
N MET A 412 -15.47 7.45 -6.79
CA MET A 412 -15.70 6.08 -7.27
C MET A 412 -14.50 5.39 -7.95
N ILE A 413 -13.63 6.08 -8.68
CA ILE A 413 -12.47 5.49 -9.37
C ILE A 413 -11.19 5.62 -8.53
N GLY A 414 -11.13 6.66 -7.70
CA GLY A 414 -9.96 6.99 -6.90
C GLY A 414 -8.97 7.92 -7.64
N LYS A 415 -7.71 7.82 -7.29
CA LYS A 415 -6.64 8.68 -7.82
C LYS A 415 -6.19 8.19 -9.17
N LEU A 416 -6.25 9.06 -10.17
CA LEU A 416 -5.64 8.87 -11.48
C LEU A 416 -4.38 9.72 -11.58
N GLY A 417 -3.32 9.15 -12.11
CA GLY A 417 -2.06 9.86 -12.30
C GLY A 417 -1.48 9.60 -13.68
N PHE A 418 -0.97 10.65 -14.31
CA PHE A 418 -0.17 10.57 -15.49
C PHE A 418 1.15 11.31 -15.25
N ASP A 419 2.26 10.61 -15.42
CA ASP A 419 3.59 11.14 -15.24
C ASP A 419 4.43 10.96 -16.51
N ILE A 420 5.27 11.92 -16.78
CA ILE A 420 6.39 11.81 -17.71
C ILE A 420 7.68 12.05 -16.93
N GLY A 421 8.56 11.05 -16.90
CA GLY A 421 9.81 11.08 -16.16
C GLY A 421 11.00 10.78 -17.04
N TYR A 422 12.10 11.48 -16.80
CA TYR A 422 13.39 11.22 -17.43
C TYR A 422 14.28 10.43 -16.48
N GLY A 423 14.67 9.22 -16.89
CA GLY A 423 15.59 8.37 -16.15
C GLY A 423 17.02 8.62 -16.53
N PHE A 424 17.81 9.30 -15.67
CA PHE A 424 19.18 9.71 -15.97
C PHE A 424 20.17 8.55 -16.04
N ASP A 425 19.93 7.48 -15.27
CA ASP A 425 20.87 6.38 -15.06
C ASP A 425 20.30 5.06 -15.57
N ARG A 426 19.44 5.12 -16.61
CA ARG A 426 18.96 3.92 -17.29
C ARG A 426 20.09 3.25 -18.05
N ILE A 427 20.00 1.93 -18.15
CA ILE A 427 20.89 1.10 -18.97
C ILE A 427 20.07 0.29 -19.95
N ASP A 428 20.57 0.13 -21.16
CA ASP A 428 20.00 -0.74 -22.19
C ASP A 428 20.31 -2.23 -21.90
N SER A 429 19.86 -3.09 -22.82
CA SER A 429 20.15 -4.56 -22.78
C SER A 429 21.63 -4.90 -22.90
N ASN A 430 22.46 -3.99 -23.40
CA ASN A 430 23.90 -4.17 -23.54
C ASN A 430 24.67 -3.66 -22.30
N GLY A 431 23.98 -3.04 -21.34
CA GLY A 431 24.57 -2.42 -20.17
C GLY A 431 25.11 -1.01 -20.38
N GLU A 432 24.81 -0.39 -21.52
CA GLU A 432 25.19 0.98 -21.81
C GLU A 432 24.15 1.98 -21.29
N LEU A 433 24.59 3.21 -20.98
CA LEU A 433 23.69 4.26 -20.53
C LEU A 433 22.73 4.67 -21.66
N ASP A 434 21.44 4.59 -21.39
CA ASP A 434 20.35 4.92 -22.30
C ASP A 434 19.30 5.81 -21.60
N PRO A 435 19.64 7.07 -21.29
CA PRO A 435 18.71 8.00 -20.64
C PRO A 435 17.56 8.35 -21.58
N GLU A 436 16.32 8.13 -21.15
CA GLU A 436 15.15 8.48 -21.97
C GLU A 436 13.94 8.89 -21.13
N TRP A 437 12.92 9.42 -21.79
CA TRP A 437 11.64 9.75 -21.23
C TRP A 437 10.73 8.51 -21.18
N LYS A 438 10.12 8.28 -20.03
CA LYS A 438 9.09 7.24 -19.85
C LYS A 438 7.81 7.86 -19.31
N THR A 439 6.70 7.40 -19.85
CA THR A 439 5.38 7.73 -19.33
C THR A 439 4.93 6.67 -18.32
N THR A 440 4.28 7.11 -17.26
CA THR A 440 3.73 6.23 -16.23
C THR A 440 2.27 6.60 -15.98
N LEU A 441 1.39 5.63 -16.10
CA LEU A 441 -0.02 5.76 -15.75
C LEU A 441 -0.26 5.10 -14.38
N THR A 442 -0.95 5.79 -13.52
CA THR A 442 -1.35 5.27 -12.20
C THR A 442 -2.87 5.33 -12.10
N PHE A 443 -3.49 4.19 -11.80
CA PHE A 443 -4.92 4.07 -11.64
C PHE A 443 -5.25 3.49 -10.27
N GLY A 444 -6.32 4.03 -9.65
CA GLY A 444 -6.89 3.48 -8.43
C GLY A 444 -6.24 3.99 -7.14
N GLN A 445 -6.76 3.52 -6.03
CA GLN A 445 -6.21 3.82 -4.71
C GLN A 445 -4.95 2.96 -4.49
N GLN A 446 -3.80 3.59 -4.38
CA GLN A 446 -2.66 2.97 -3.72
C GLN A 446 -2.92 3.08 -2.20
N PHE A 447 -3.28 1.95 -1.59
CA PHE A 447 -3.42 1.84 -0.13
C PHE A 447 -2.10 1.46 0.53
#